data_bd72717a53563a4ba1659523455d19cc
#
_entry.id   bd72717a53563a4ba1659523455d19cc
#
_cell.length_a   1.000
_cell.length_b   1.000
_cell.length_c   1.000
_cell.angle_alpha   90.00
_cell.angle_beta   90.00
_cell.angle_gamma   90.00
#
_symmetry.space_group_name_H-M   'P 1'
#
loop_
_entity.id
_entity.type
_entity.pdbx_description
1 polymer ?
#
loop_
_entity_poly.entity_id
_entity_poly.type
_entity_poly.pdbx_seq_one_letter_code
_entity_poly.pdbx_strand_id
1 'polypeptide(L)'
;MESRLLFVIGPPRSGTTLLMRMLSSHSAIYSRAEPHLLTPLAHLGYYDTVDAAPFDHLQAAQATREFVADLPRGEQDYLDACRAYTDTLYGRMLAARGKGKGFFLDKTPANALILPFITKLYPQARYIALTRHPAAIFSSYANSFFDGDYEAARRFNPILNRYVPAMARLLRERPVPMVEVVYEKLVQQPEAEMRRVFTFLGLPFEAEAIEYGRHEHDSRGLGDPTGVSKHARPVTDSVERWATELAQDSAKLAIMREMVATIDDADLNTWGFSRASFFEAVERAARGSGRPLPRPPLLDRYRLQRKLLVMLRRNIQHNAFGRLVRRTRMLCDVLLRG
;
A
#
# COMPACT_ATOMS: atom_id res chain seq x y z
N MET A 1 20.18 9.24 -9.99
CA MET A 1 19.42 7.99 -9.64
C MET A 1 18.02 8.00 -10.23
N GLU A 2 17.40 9.17 -10.34
CA GLU A 2 16.00 9.34 -10.70
C GLU A 2 15.57 8.62 -11.99
N SER A 3 16.31 8.76 -13.10
CA SER A 3 16.02 8.08 -14.38
C SER A 3 16.04 6.54 -14.31
N ARG A 4 16.58 5.98 -13.23
CA ARG A 4 16.70 4.55 -12.93
C ARG A 4 15.75 4.12 -11.80
N LEU A 5 14.88 5.00 -11.33
CA LEU A 5 13.98 4.77 -10.21
C LEU A 5 12.56 4.53 -10.72
N LEU A 6 11.97 3.44 -10.25
CA LEU A 6 10.60 3.04 -10.54
C LEU A 6 9.80 3.01 -9.24
N PHE A 7 8.59 3.53 -9.26
CA PHE A 7 7.65 3.46 -8.13
C PHE A 7 6.40 2.68 -8.51
N VAL A 8 6.04 1.68 -7.71
CA VAL A 8 4.69 1.10 -7.71
C VAL A 8 3.92 1.75 -6.58
N ILE A 9 2.94 2.54 -6.94
CA ILE A 9 2.09 3.28 -6.02
C ILE A 9 0.69 2.65 -6.02
N GLY A 10 0.18 2.39 -4.84
CA GLY A 10 -1.14 1.82 -4.68
C GLY A 10 -1.46 1.52 -3.21
N PRO A 11 -2.75 1.43 -2.86
CA PRO A 11 -3.14 1.09 -1.50
C PRO A 11 -2.60 -0.28 -1.07
N PRO A 12 -2.41 -0.51 0.23
CA PRO A 12 -2.17 -1.86 0.72
C PRO A 12 -3.33 -2.78 0.30
N ARG A 13 -3.02 -3.99 -0.08
CA ARG A 13 -3.96 -5.02 -0.58
C ARG A 13 -4.55 -4.77 -1.97
N SER A 14 -4.05 -3.77 -2.72
CA SER A 14 -4.45 -3.55 -4.13
C SER A 14 -3.77 -4.51 -5.12
N GLY A 15 -2.81 -5.31 -4.67
CA GLY A 15 -2.01 -6.20 -5.53
C GLY A 15 -0.60 -5.68 -5.83
N THR A 16 -0.16 -4.64 -5.12
CA THR A 16 1.18 -4.06 -5.30
C THR A 16 2.31 -5.08 -5.17
N THR A 17 2.16 -6.09 -4.30
CA THR A 17 3.15 -7.17 -4.16
C THR A 17 3.17 -8.08 -5.38
N LEU A 18 2.02 -8.38 -5.99
CA LEU A 18 1.94 -9.14 -7.24
C LEU A 18 2.67 -8.38 -8.36
N LEU A 19 2.28 -7.12 -8.57
CA LEU A 19 2.88 -6.28 -9.60
C LEU A 19 4.40 -6.11 -9.39
N MET A 20 4.85 -5.90 -8.15
CA MET A 20 6.28 -5.84 -7.81
C MET A 20 7.01 -7.13 -8.23
N ARG A 21 6.45 -8.31 -7.96
CA ARG A 21 7.05 -9.59 -8.34
C ARG A 21 7.12 -9.77 -9.84
N MET A 22 6.06 -9.41 -10.55
CA MET A 22 6.03 -9.45 -12.01
C MET A 22 7.09 -8.52 -12.61
N LEU A 23 7.21 -7.29 -12.12
CA LEU A 23 8.23 -6.33 -12.57
C LEU A 23 9.66 -6.78 -12.21
N SER A 24 9.88 -7.24 -11.00
CA SER A 24 11.23 -7.65 -10.54
C SER A 24 11.71 -8.97 -11.12
N SER A 25 10.83 -9.74 -11.75
CA SER A 25 11.20 -10.91 -12.57
C SER A 25 11.86 -10.52 -13.89
N HIS A 26 11.69 -9.26 -14.35
CA HIS A 26 12.40 -8.73 -15.49
C HIS A 26 13.92 -8.61 -15.22
N SER A 27 14.74 -8.92 -16.23
CA SER A 27 16.21 -8.92 -16.12
C SER A 27 16.80 -7.55 -15.73
N ALA A 28 16.17 -6.46 -16.15
CA ALA A 28 16.64 -5.10 -15.90
C ALA A 28 16.17 -4.50 -14.55
N ILE A 29 15.21 -5.11 -13.84
CA ILE A 29 14.58 -4.50 -12.67
C ILE A 29 14.94 -5.24 -11.39
N TYR A 30 15.54 -4.52 -10.44
CA TYR A 30 15.74 -4.99 -9.08
C TYR A 30 14.69 -4.38 -8.15
N SER A 31 14.14 -5.18 -7.26
CA SER A 31 13.24 -4.73 -6.19
C SER A 31 13.62 -5.38 -4.87
N ARG A 32 13.34 -4.66 -3.79
CA ARG A 32 13.36 -5.18 -2.43
C ARG A 32 11.98 -4.96 -1.82
N ALA A 33 11.58 -5.83 -0.88
CA ALA A 33 10.35 -5.66 -0.13
C ALA A 33 10.38 -4.32 0.64
N GLU A 34 9.38 -3.53 0.48
CA GLU A 34 9.00 -2.26 1.16
C GLU A 34 10.14 -1.55 1.91
N PRO A 35 11.00 -0.77 1.23
CA PRO A 35 12.16 -0.15 1.88
C PRO A 35 11.80 0.94 2.90
N HIS A 36 10.60 1.54 2.82
CA HIS A 36 10.12 2.60 3.71
C HIS A 36 11.08 3.79 3.90
N LEU A 37 11.93 4.09 2.90
CA LEU A 37 12.89 5.20 3.01
C LEU A 37 12.22 6.57 2.95
N LEU A 38 11.21 6.72 2.11
CA LEU A 38 10.61 8.03 1.82
C LEU A 38 9.60 8.46 2.89
N THR A 39 8.88 7.50 3.50
CA THR A 39 7.89 7.80 4.53
C THR A 39 8.47 8.55 5.73
N PRO A 40 9.58 8.11 6.35
CA PRO A 40 10.21 8.88 7.43
C PRO A 40 10.67 10.27 6.99
N LEU A 41 11.19 10.42 5.75
CA LEU A 41 11.60 11.73 5.25
C LEU A 41 10.44 12.71 5.10
N ALA A 42 9.26 12.23 4.65
CA ALA A 42 8.07 13.05 4.59
C ALA A 42 7.63 13.55 5.98
N HIS A 43 7.91 12.76 7.02
CA HIS A 43 7.55 13.06 8.41
C HIS A 43 8.68 13.67 9.24
N LEU A 44 9.74 14.20 8.63
CA LEU A 44 10.80 14.94 9.34
C LEU A 44 10.38 16.34 9.85
N GLY A 45 9.11 16.72 9.68
CA GLY A 45 8.53 17.95 10.20
C GLY A 45 8.40 19.07 9.19
N TYR A 46 8.99 18.96 8.00
CA TYR A 46 8.78 19.94 6.92
C TYR A 46 7.46 19.70 6.17
N TYR A 47 7.23 18.47 5.69
CA TYR A 47 6.00 18.13 4.93
C TYR A 47 4.84 17.68 5.80
N ASP A 48 5.11 16.90 6.84
CA ASP A 48 4.06 16.36 7.70
C ASP A 48 4.53 16.27 9.15
N THR A 49 3.59 16.18 10.07
CA THR A 49 3.84 16.09 11.50
C THR A 49 3.98 14.64 11.94
N VAL A 50 4.73 14.44 13.03
CA VAL A 50 4.85 13.15 13.71
C VAL A 50 3.91 13.13 14.90
N ASP A 51 3.01 12.13 14.98
CA ASP A 51 1.99 12.05 16.05
C ASP A 51 2.57 11.77 17.45
N ALA A 52 3.74 11.15 17.54
CA ALA A 52 4.43 10.87 18.79
C ALA A 52 5.95 10.83 18.60
N ALA A 53 6.66 11.66 19.34
CA ALA A 53 8.12 11.72 19.35
C ALA A 53 8.62 12.03 20.78
N PRO A 54 9.86 11.65 21.15
CA PRO A 54 10.45 11.98 22.45
C PRO A 54 10.88 13.46 22.58
N PHE A 55 10.48 14.31 21.64
CA PHE A 55 10.73 15.76 21.61
C PHE A 55 9.44 16.48 21.16
N ASP A 56 9.38 17.78 21.33
CA ASP A 56 8.28 18.61 20.81
C ASP A 56 8.34 18.64 19.28
N HIS A 57 7.55 17.76 18.64
CA HIS A 57 7.53 17.63 17.18
C HIS A 57 6.85 18.81 16.49
N LEU A 58 5.95 19.55 17.16
CA LEU A 58 5.33 20.76 16.59
C LEU A 58 6.35 21.88 16.48
N GLN A 59 7.11 22.10 17.56
CA GLN A 59 8.18 23.08 17.58
C GLN A 59 9.30 22.71 16.60
N ALA A 60 9.71 21.45 16.55
CA ALA A 60 10.70 20.97 15.61
C ALA A 60 10.27 21.14 14.16
N ALA A 61 8.99 20.85 13.85
CA ALA A 61 8.44 21.06 12.51
C ALA A 61 8.40 22.53 12.13
N GLN A 62 8.02 23.42 13.05
CA GLN A 62 8.05 24.88 12.83
C GLN A 62 9.46 25.36 12.58
N ALA A 63 10.42 25.02 13.44
CA ALA A 63 11.82 25.41 13.30
C ALA A 63 12.43 24.91 11.98
N THR A 64 12.10 23.67 11.56
CA THR A 64 12.52 23.12 10.27
C THR A 64 11.99 23.95 9.09
N ARG A 65 10.71 24.36 9.13
CA ARG A 65 10.12 25.19 8.07
C ARG A 65 10.76 26.57 8.00
N GLU A 66 11.01 27.20 9.13
CA GLU A 66 11.71 28.48 9.22
C GLU A 66 13.12 28.36 8.68
N PHE A 67 13.88 27.35 9.12
CA PHE A 67 15.22 27.09 8.60
C PHE A 67 15.24 26.88 7.08
N VAL A 68 14.29 26.08 6.56
CA VAL A 68 14.18 25.83 5.10
C VAL A 68 13.79 27.10 4.35
N ALA A 69 12.94 27.96 4.92
CA ALA A 69 12.59 29.22 4.30
C ALA A 69 13.78 30.19 4.15
N ASP A 70 14.77 30.10 5.06
CA ASP A 70 15.98 30.91 5.04
C ASP A 70 17.07 30.39 4.09
N LEU A 71 16.91 29.17 3.54
CA LEU A 71 17.84 28.63 2.54
C LEU A 71 17.77 29.41 1.22
N PRO A 72 18.88 29.52 0.49
CA PRO A 72 18.95 30.30 -0.78
C PRO A 72 17.87 29.94 -1.80
N ARG A 73 17.47 28.65 -1.89
CA ARG A 73 16.43 28.14 -2.80
C ARG A 73 15.24 27.54 -2.04
N GLY A 74 15.15 27.76 -0.71
CA GLY A 74 14.07 27.31 0.12
C GLY A 74 13.79 25.79 0.01
N GLU A 75 12.55 25.43 -0.32
CA GLU A 75 12.12 24.04 -0.47
C GLU A 75 12.99 23.23 -1.44
N GLN A 76 13.56 23.86 -2.48
CA GLN A 76 14.38 23.15 -3.45
C GLN A 76 15.69 22.62 -2.82
N ASP A 77 16.33 23.39 -1.95
CA ASP A 77 17.53 22.93 -1.24
C ASP A 77 17.23 21.76 -0.29
N TYR A 78 16.06 21.82 0.37
CA TYR A 78 15.59 20.72 1.21
C TYR A 78 15.33 19.43 0.40
N LEU A 79 14.66 19.56 -0.76
CA LEU A 79 14.42 18.44 -1.67
C LEU A 79 15.74 17.85 -2.20
N ASP A 80 16.70 18.70 -2.56
CA ASP A 80 18.02 18.24 -3.02
C ASP A 80 18.77 17.47 -1.93
N ALA A 81 18.69 17.91 -0.67
CA ALA A 81 19.27 17.19 0.46
C ALA A 81 18.58 15.83 0.70
N CYS A 82 17.24 15.80 0.66
CA CYS A 82 16.47 14.55 0.77
C CYS A 82 16.79 13.59 -0.39
N ARG A 83 16.94 14.12 -1.60
CA ARG A 83 17.32 13.35 -2.79
C ARG A 83 18.73 12.78 -2.66
N ALA A 84 19.70 13.59 -2.20
CA ALA A 84 21.06 13.13 -1.98
C ALA A 84 21.12 11.96 -0.98
N TYR A 85 20.34 12.03 0.10
CA TYR A 85 20.22 10.94 1.07
C TYR A 85 19.62 9.67 0.43
N THR A 86 18.49 9.78 -0.22
CA THR A 86 17.79 8.61 -0.78
C THR A 86 18.52 8.03 -1.98
N ASP A 87 19.07 8.85 -2.88
CA ASP A 87 19.87 8.41 -4.04
C ASP A 87 21.12 7.64 -3.61
N THR A 88 21.75 8.08 -2.53
CA THR A 88 22.91 7.36 -1.95
C THR A 88 22.50 5.96 -1.51
N LEU A 89 21.38 5.82 -0.80
CA LEU A 89 20.94 4.53 -0.28
C LEU A 89 20.40 3.61 -1.39
N TYR A 90 19.57 4.12 -2.28
CA TYR A 90 19.06 3.33 -3.42
C TYR A 90 20.21 2.92 -4.35
N GLY A 91 21.12 3.83 -4.67
CA GLY A 91 22.26 3.56 -5.53
C GLY A 91 23.18 2.49 -4.96
N ARG A 92 23.54 2.59 -3.68
CA ARG A 92 24.35 1.57 -2.98
C ARG A 92 23.65 0.21 -2.92
N MET A 93 22.32 0.19 -2.65
CA MET A 93 21.57 -1.05 -2.63
C MET A 93 21.52 -1.70 -4.02
N LEU A 94 21.26 -0.91 -5.06
CA LEU A 94 21.23 -1.40 -6.44
C LEU A 94 22.61 -1.93 -6.86
N ALA A 95 23.70 -1.24 -6.53
CA ALA A 95 25.04 -1.70 -6.81
C ALA A 95 25.39 -3.00 -6.06
N ALA A 96 25.03 -3.09 -4.78
CA ALA A 96 25.38 -4.25 -3.94
C ALA A 96 24.51 -5.49 -4.22
N ARG A 97 23.25 -5.32 -4.60
CA ARG A 97 22.26 -6.40 -4.70
C ARG A 97 21.61 -6.55 -6.07
N GLY A 98 21.72 -5.54 -6.92
CA GLY A 98 21.06 -5.53 -8.23
C GLY A 98 21.67 -6.48 -9.26
N LYS A 99 22.87 -7.03 -9.03
CA LYS A 99 23.52 -7.98 -9.94
C LYS A 99 23.53 -7.48 -11.40
N GLY A 100 23.88 -6.20 -11.62
CA GLY A 100 23.90 -5.57 -12.94
C GLY A 100 22.56 -5.02 -13.45
N LYS A 101 21.45 -5.18 -12.71
CA LYS A 101 20.16 -4.61 -13.08
C LYS A 101 20.19 -3.09 -13.15
N GLY A 102 19.47 -2.50 -14.11
CA GLY A 102 19.50 -1.07 -14.41
C GLY A 102 18.61 -0.22 -13.50
N PHE A 103 17.52 -0.76 -12.99
CA PHE A 103 16.48 -0.03 -12.28
C PHE A 103 16.30 -0.53 -10.86
N PHE A 104 16.06 0.42 -9.94
CA PHE A 104 15.61 0.13 -8.59
C PHE A 104 14.09 0.38 -8.50
N LEU A 105 13.33 -0.60 -8.06
CA LEU A 105 11.88 -0.51 -7.84
C LEU A 105 11.58 -0.36 -6.37
N ASP A 106 11.00 0.79 -5.98
CA ASP A 106 10.39 0.99 -4.66
C ASP A 106 8.89 0.69 -4.72
N LYS A 107 8.45 -0.30 -3.97
CA LYS A 107 7.05 -0.63 -3.74
C LYS A 107 6.75 -0.54 -2.24
N THR A 108 6.38 0.62 -1.78
CA THR A 108 5.95 0.90 -0.41
C THR A 108 4.51 1.45 -0.44
N PRO A 109 3.48 0.72 0.04
CA PRO A 109 2.10 1.20 -0.03
C PRO A 109 1.90 2.56 0.65
N ALA A 110 2.61 2.83 1.75
CA ALA A 110 2.54 4.11 2.45
C ALA A 110 2.97 5.31 1.59
N ASN A 111 3.74 5.09 0.52
CA ASN A 111 4.14 6.14 -0.42
C ASN A 111 2.92 6.81 -1.08
N ALA A 112 1.79 6.11 -1.20
CA ALA A 112 0.55 6.69 -1.71
C ALA A 112 -0.02 7.81 -0.82
N LEU A 113 0.37 7.89 0.45
CA LEU A 113 -0.08 8.95 1.37
C LEU A 113 0.85 10.17 1.41
N ILE A 114 2.03 10.08 0.80
CA ILE A 114 3.02 11.16 0.75
C ILE A 114 3.34 11.59 -0.69
N LEU A 115 2.40 11.41 -1.61
CA LEU A 115 2.55 11.75 -3.03
C LEU A 115 2.98 13.21 -3.27
N PRO A 116 2.45 14.24 -2.56
CA PRO A 116 2.91 15.62 -2.74
C PRO A 116 4.41 15.81 -2.50
N PHE A 117 5.00 15.02 -1.60
CA PHE A 117 6.44 15.03 -1.36
C PHE A 117 7.19 14.23 -2.42
N ILE A 118 6.78 12.99 -2.69
CA ILE A 118 7.52 12.10 -3.61
C ILE A 118 7.55 12.65 -5.03
N THR A 119 6.46 13.21 -5.53
CA THR A 119 6.38 13.77 -6.88
C THR A 119 7.24 15.02 -7.06
N LYS A 120 7.46 15.80 -6.01
CA LYS A 120 8.42 16.90 -6.00
C LYS A 120 9.86 16.39 -5.84
N LEU A 121 10.06 15.35 -5.01
CA LEU A 121 11.38 14.77 -4.80
C LEU A 121 11.91 14.08 -6.07
N TYR A 122 11.07 13.35 -6.81
CA TYR A 122 11.42 12.58 -7.99
C TYR A 122 10.47 12.85 -9.17
N PRO A 123 10.46 14.08 -9.74
CA PRO A 123 9.51 14.46 -10.79
C PRO A 123 9.73 13.73 -12.13
N GLN A 124 10.93 13.18 -12.37
CA GLN A 124 11.28 12.47 -13.62
C GLN A 124 11.34 10.94 -13.46
N ALA A 125 11.12 10.42 -12.25
CA ALA A 125 10.99 8.98 -12.05
C ALA A 125 9.74 8.44 -12.75
N ARG A 126 9.68 7.14 -12.99
CA ARG A 126 8.54 6.48 -13.62
C ARG A 126 7.63 5.86 -12.56
N TYR A 127 6.37 6.25 -12.56
CA TYR A 127 5.38 5.83 -11.58
C TYR A 127 4.40 4.84 -12.21
N ILE A 128 4.12 3.77 -11.51
CA ILE A 128 3.11 2.77 -11.87
C ILE A 128 2.02 2.82 -10.83
N ALA A 129 0.90 3.47 -11.17
CA ALA A 129 -0.24 3.63 -10.27
C ALA A 129 -1.15 2.41 -10.38
N LEU A 130 -1.27 1.66 -9.28
CA LEU A 130 -2.11 0.46 -9.23
C LEU A 130 -3.41 0.75 -8.50
N THR A 131 -4.52 0.55 -9.19
CA THR A 131 -5.87 0.59 -8.65
C THR A 131 -6.47 -0.82 -8.54
N ARG A 132 -7.45 -0.97 -7.68
CA ARG A 132 -8.26 -2.17 -7.50
C ARG A 132 -9.61 -1.76 -6.93
N HIS A 133 -10.67 -2.53 -7.16
CA HIS A 133 -11.98 -2.22 -6.57
C HIS A 133 -11.87 -1.90 -5.06
N PRO A 134 -12.31 -0.71 -4.57
CA PRO A 134 -12.07 -0.29 -3.19
C PRO A 134 -12.63 -1.27 -2.16
N ALA A 135 -13.82 -1.86 -2.40
CA ALA A 135 -14.36 -2.89 -1.52
C ALA A 135 -13.50 -4.16 -1.48
N ALA A 136 -12.85 -4.55 -2.60
CA ALA A 136 -11.90 -5.66 -2.62
C ALA A 136 -10.65 -5.37 -1.79
N ILE A 137 -10.15 -4.13 -1.82
CA ILE A 137 -9.03 -3.67 -0.99
C ILE A 137 -9.38 -3.81 0.49
N PHE A 138 -10.53 -3.27 0.91
CA PHE A 138 -10.92 -3.28 2.32
C PHE A 138 -11.25 -4.69 2.82
N SER A 139 -12.01 -5.49 2.05
CA SER A 139 -12.28 -6.90 2.38
C SER A 139 -10.97 -7.68 2.56
N SER A 140 -10.03 -7.54 1.62
CA SER A 140 -8.71 -8.17 1.73
C SER A 140 -7.93 -7.71 2.97
N TYR A 141 -8.01 -6.42 3.32
CA TYR A 141 -7.38 -5.85 4.50
C TYR A 141 -7.99 -6.42 5.79
N ALA A 142 -9.31 -6.36 5.93
CA ALA A 142 -10.02 -6.87 7.09
C ALA A 142 -9.78 -8.39 7.28
N ASN A 143 -9.86 -9.17 6.21
CA ASN A 143 -9.61 -10.61 6.26
C ASN A 143 -8.15 -10.97 6.56
N SER A 144 -7.19 -10.16 6.06
CA SER A 144 -5.76 -10.43 6.27
C SER A 144 -5.27 -10.06 7.67
N PHE A 145 -5.80 -8.99 8.28
CA PHE A 145 -5.25 -8.44 9.52
C PHE A 145 -6.20 -8.45 10.71
N PHE A 146 -7.51 -8.62 10.47
CA PHE A 146 -8.56 -8.53 11.49
C PHE A 146 -9.50 -9.74 11.52
N ASP A 147 -9.13 -10.85 10.88
CA ASP A 147 -9.93 -12.08 10.80
C ASP A 147 -11.37 -11.85 10.32
N GLY A 148 -11.55 -10.89 9.41
CA GLY A 148 -12.85 -10.49 8.86
C GLY A 148 -13.68 -9.56 9.74
N ASP A 149 -13.15 -9.04 10.83
CA ASP A 149 -13.80 -8.00 11.64
C ASP A 149 -13.66 -6.63 10.95
N TYR A 150 -14.67 -6.24 10.18
CA TYR A 150 -14.70 -4.99 9.41
C TYR A 150 -14.72 -3.76 10.32
N GLU A 151 -15.40 -3.84 11.45
CA GLU A 151 -15.47 -2.71 12.38
C GLU A 151 -14.12 -2.45 13.06
N ALA A 152 -13.43 -3.51 13.51
CA ALA A 152 -12.08 -3.38 14.06
C ALA A 152 -11.09 -2.88 13.01
N ALA A 153 -11.21 -3.34 11.77
CA ALA A 153 -10.37 -2.91 10.65
C ALA A 153 -10.56 -1.42 10.34
N ARG A 154 -11.82 -0.94 10.26
CA ARG A 154 -12.18 0.44 10.00
C ARG A 154 -11.65 1.39 11.09
N ARG A 155 -11.83 1.01 12.35
CA ARG A 155 -11.36 1.81 13.49
C ARG A 155 -9.86 1.91 13.58
N PHE A 156 -9.15 0.84 13.21
CA PHE A 156 -7.69 0.84 13.27
C PHE A 156 -7.06 1.70 12.16
N ASN A 157 -7.54 1.57 10.93
CA ASN A 157 -7.07 2.36 9.80
C ASN A 157 -8.19 2.48 8.74
N PRO A 158 -8.78 3.66 8.56
CA PRO A 158 -9.79 3.90 7.53
C PRO A 158 -9.14 3.97 6.13
N ILE A 159 -8.60 2.84 5.69
CA ILE A 159 -7.77 2.70 4.49
C ILE A 159 -8.43 3.30 3.23
N LEU A 160 -9.76 3.14 3.06
CA LEU A 160 -10.43 3.69 1.88
C LEU A 160 -10.45 5.22 1.92
N ASN A 161 -10.78 5.81 3.07
CA ASN A 161 -10.85 7.27 3.22
C ASN A 161 -9.50 7.98 3.11
N ARG A 162 -8.40 7.25 3.27
CA ARG A 162 -7.04 7.80 3.13
C ARG A 162 -6.47 7.58 1.73
N TYR A 163 -6.57 6.36 1.21
CA TYR A 163 -5.87 5.98 -0.03
C TYR A 163 -6.68 6.28 -1.29
N VAL A 164 -8.03 6.17 -1.24
CA VAL A 164 -8.85 6.43 -2.44
C VAL A 164 -8.72 7.90 -2.88
N PRO A 165 -8.89 8.91 -2.00
CA PRO A 165 -8.71 10.31 -2.40
C PRO A 165 -7.29 10.62 -2.85
N ALA A 166 -6.26 10.12 -2.14
CA ALA A 166 -4.87 10.37 -2.49
C ALA A 166 -4.51 9.84 -3.90
N MET A 167 -4.92 8.61 -4.20
CA MET A 167 -4.71 8.01 -5.52
C MET A 167 -5.57 8.67 -6.60
N ALA A 168 -6.83 9.00 -6.30
CA ALA A 168 -7.71 9.68 -7.25
C ALA A 168 -7.13 11.04 -7.66
N ARG A 169 -6.58 11.78 -6.70
CA ARG A 169 -5.88 13.03 -6.98
C ARG A 169 -4.68 12.82 -7.90
N LEU A 170 -3.82 11.84 -7.61
CA LEU A 170 -2.67 11.49 -8.47
C LEU A 170 -3.11 11.17 -9.91
N LEU A 171 -4.18 10.38 -10.06
CA LEU A 171 -4.69 9.96 -11.37
C LEU A 171 -5.28 11.13 -12.17
N ARG A 172 -5.93 12.10 -11.51
CA ARG A 172 -6.47 13.30 -12.17
C ARG A 172 -5.39 14.30 -12.54
N GLU A 173 -4.49 14.62 -11.61
CA GLU A 173 -3.48 15.67 -11.79
C GLU A 173 -2.30 15.21 -12.66
N ARG A 174 -1.95 13.93 -12.63
CA ARG A 174 -0.83 13.33 -13.38
C ARG A 174 0.46 14.17 -13.33
N PRO A 175 0.97 14.53 -12.14
CA PRO A 175 2.07 15.49 -12.00
C PRO A 175 3.44 14.94 -12.43
N VAL A 176 3.51 13.64 -12.73
CA VAL A 176 4.74 12.89 -13.05
C VAL A 176 4.48 11.91 -14.19
N PRO A 177 5.54 11.43 -14.89
CA PRO A 177 5.40 10.34 -15.85
C PRO A 177 4.82 9.09 -15.18
N MET A 178 3.64 8.65 -15.63
CA MET A 178 2.95 7.55 -14.98
C MET A 178 2.14 6.68 -15.93
N VAL A 179 2.02 5.40 -15.58
CA VAL A 179 1.10 4.44 -16.18
C VAL A 179 0.14 3.90 -15.11
N GLU A 180 -1.14 3.87 -15.44
CA GLU A 180 -2.15 3.25 -14.58
C GLU A 180 -2.26 1.76 -14.88
N VAL A 181 -2.38 0.95 -13.82
CA VAL A 181 -2.65 -0.50 -13.88
C VAL A 181 -3.87 -0.79 -13.02
N VAL A 182 -4.85 -1.48 -13.60
CA VAL A 182 -6.04 -1.94 -12.88
C VAL A 182 -5.82 -3.42 -12.53
N TYR A 183 -5.88 -3.75 -11.23
CA TYR A 183 -5.61 -5.11 -10.73
C TYR A 183 -6.42 -6.18 -11.43
N GLU A 184 -7.70 -5.94 -11.64
CA GLU A 184 -8.62 -6.88 -12.27
C GLU A 184 -8.19 -7.18 -13.71
N LYS A 185 -7.76 -6.17 -14.47
CA LYS A 185 -7.19 -6.34 -15.82
C LYS A 185 -5.85 -7.06 -15.78
N LEU A 186 -4.99 -6.70 -14.82
CA LEU A 186 -3.67 -7.33 -14.66
C LEU A 186 -3.77 -8.84 -14.47
N VAL A 187 -4.73 -9.32 -13.67
CA VAL A 187 -4.85 -10.78 -13.42
C VAL A 187 -5.64 -11.50 -14.52
N GLN A 188 -6.51 -10.80 -15.24
CA GLN A 188 -7.27 -11.38 -16.36
C GLN A 188 -6.46 -11.42 -17.67
N GLN A 189 -5.65 -10.40 -17.91
CA GLN A 189 -4.86 -10.21 -19.14
C GLN A 189 -3.40 -9.83 -18.81
N PRO A 190 -2.67 -10.68 -18.06
CA PRO A 190 -1.38 -10.31 -17.50
C PRO A 190 -0.33 -9.97 -18.54
N GLU A 191 -0.32 -10.68 -19.69
CA GLU A 191 0.63 -10.41 -20.76
C GLU A 191 0.38 -9.05 -21.42
N ALA A 192 -0.86 -8.73 -21.75
CA ALA A 192 -1.22 -7.45 -22.38
C ALA A 192 -0.88 -6.27 -21.47
N GLU A 193 -1.24 -6.37 -20.18
CA GLU A 193 -0.96 -5.33 -19.19
C GLU A 193 0.55 -5.16 -18.98
N MET A 194 1.32 -6.24 -18.84
CA MET A 194 2.77 -6.14 -18.65
C MET A 194 3.49 -5.62 -19.90
N ARG A 195 3.06 -5.97 -21.09
CA ARG A 195 3.60 -5.38 -22.34
C ARG A 195 3.40 -3.85 -22.34
N ARG A 196 2.21 -3.37 -21.96
CA ARG A 196 1.91 -1.94 -21.85
C ARG A 196 2.79 -1.24 -20.81
N VAL A 197 2.97 -1.87 -19.66
CA VAL A 197 3.83 -1.34 -18.58
C VAL A 197 5.29 -1.29 -19.03
N PHE A 198 5.84 -2.35 -19.62
CA PHE A 198 7.24 -2.36 -20.09
C PHE A 198 7.46 -1.38 -21.25
N THR A 199 6.50 -1.20 -22.14
CA THR A 199 6.57 -0.14 -23.18
C THR A 199 6.70 1.24 -22.54
N PHE A 200 5.90 1.55 -21.52
CA PHE A 200 6.02 2.80 -20.75
C PHE A 200 7.39 2.94 -20.07
N LEU A 201 7.94 1.86 -19.55
CA LEU A 201 9.27 1.85 -18.92
C LEU A 201 10.43 1.92 -19.94
N GLY A 202 10.15 1.78 -21.25
CA GLY A 202 11.19 1.68 -22.28
C GLY A 202 11.97 0.37 -22.22
N LEU A 203 11.31 -0.71 -21.77
CA LEU A 203 11.90 -2.04 -21.63
C LEU A 203 11.22 -3.04 -22.58
N PRO A 204 11.92 -4.04 -23.09
CA PRO A 204 11.31 -5.14 -23.83
C PRO A 204 10.41 -5.97 -22.91
N PHE A 205 9.44 -6.65 -23.49
CA PHE A 205 8.64 -7.63 -22.74
C PHE A 205 9.45 -8.91 -22.52
N GLU A 206 9.44 -9.39 -21.27
CA GLU A 206 10.00 -10.68 -20.87
C GLU A 206 8.88 -11.57 -20.29
N ALA A 207 8.76 -12.81 -20.79
CA ALA A 207 7.71 -13.76 -20.37
C ALA A 207 7.86 -14.17 -18.88
N GLU A 208 9.06 -14.11 -18.36
CA GLU A 208 9.41 -14.34 -16.96
C GLU A 208 8.63 -13.44 -15.99
N ALA A 209 8.21 -12.26 -16.45
CA ALA A 209 7.36 -11.37 -15.67
C ALA A 209 5.99 -12.00 -15.33
N ILE A 210 5.49 -12.90 -16.19
CA ILE A 210 4.25 -13.63 -15.94
C ILE A 210 4.49 -14.86 -15.06
N GLU A 211 5.64 -15.52 -15.22
CA GLU A 211 6.05 -16.72 -14.48
C GLU A 211 6.83 -16.36 -13.19
N TYR A 212 6.42 -15.31 -12.50
CA TYR A 212 7.16 -14.72 -11.38
C TYR A 212 7.49 -15.69 -10.23
N GLY A 213 6.75 -16.79 -10.11
CA GLY A 213 7.01 -17.82 -9.09
C GLY A 213 8.25 -18.67 -9.33
N ARG A 214 8.86 -18.59 -10.52
CA ARG A 214 10.12 -19.28 -10.86
C ARG A 214 11.35 -18.50 -10.40
N HIS A 215 11.20 -17.26 -9.96
CA HIS A 215 12.30 -16.40 -9.55
C HIS A 215 12.38 -16.27 -8.03
N GLU A 216 13.61 -16.21 -7.53
CA GLU A 216 13.86 -15.83 -6.14
C GLU A 216 13.60 -14.33 -5.98
N HIS A 217 12.67 -13.99 -5.09
CA HIS A 217 12.39 -12.62 -4.71
C HIS A 217 13.02 -12.33 -3.34
N ASP A 218 13.68 -11.17 -3.19
CA ASP A 218 14.18 -10.72 -1.89
C ASP A 218 12.97 -10.38 -1.00
N SER A 219 12.51 -11.38 -0.24
CA SER A 219 11.33 -11.33 0.63
C SER A 219 11.67 -10.93 2.06
N ARG A 220 12.94 -10.58 2.36
CA ARG A 220 13.33 -10.11 3.69
C ARG A 220 12.73 -8.75 3.97
N GLY A 221 11.84 -8.70 4.93
CA GLY A 221 11.12 -7.48 5.34
C GLY A 221 9.59 -7.61 5.26
N LEU A 222 8.92 -6.47 5.19
CA LEU A 222 7.47 -6.37 5.10
C LEU A 222 6.99 -6.78 3.70
N GLY A 223 6.20 -7.83 3.60
CA GLY A 223 5.63 -8.33 2.35
C GLY A 223 4.25 -8.92 2.53
N ASP A 224 3.63 -9.42 1.45
CA ASP A 224 2.32 -10.10 1.55
C ASP A 224 2.46 -11.47 2.26
N PRO A 225 1.91 -11.63 3.48
CA PRO A 225 2.05 -12.86 4.24
C PRO A 225 1.16 -14.01 3.72
N THR A 226 0.22 -13.76 2.79
CA THR A 226 -0.92 -14.66 2.66
C THR A 226 -1.21 -15.20 1.25
N GLY A 227 -0.71 -14.62 0.17
CA GLY A 227 -1.28 -14.99 -1.13
C GLY A 227 -0.29 -15.22 -2.27
N VAL A 228 0.51 -14.22 -2.60
CA VAL A 228 1.30 -14.21 -3.85
C VAL A 228 2.38 -15.30 -3.88
N SER A 229 2.92 -15.68 -2.71
CA SER A 229 3.93 -16.75 -2.61
C SER A 229 3.40 -18.16 -2.91
N LYS A 230 2.07 -18.33 -2.98
CA LYS A 230 1.43 -19.63 -3.24
C LYS A 230 1.20 -19.92 -4.73
N HIS A 231 1.39 -18.91 -5.57
CA HIS A 231 1.10 -19.01 -7.01
C HIS A 231 2.34 -18.65 -7.83
N ALA A 232 2.56 -19.40 -8.92
CA ALA A 232 3.64 -19.13 -9.85
C ALA A 232 3.25 -18.07 -10.90
N ARG A 233 1.95 -17.86 -11.11
CA ARG A 233 1.35 -16.94 -12.10
C ARG A 233 0.20 -16.16 -11.49
N PRO A 234 -0.22 -15.01 -12.08
CA PRO A 234 -1.44 -14.31 -11.67
C PRO A 234 -2.68 -15.22 -11.74
N VAL A 235 -3.55 -15.12 -10.73
CA VAL A 235 -4.80 -15.87 -10.63
C VAL A 235 -5.98 -14.94 -10.41
N THR A 236 -7.15 -15.29 -10.93
CA THR A 236 -8.36 -14.46 -10.90
C THR A 236 -9.26 -14.71 -9.67
N ASP A 237 -8.98 -15.75 -8.86
CA ASP A 237 -9.81 -16.22 -7.74
C ASP A 237 -10.17 -15.13 -6.71
N SER A 238 -9.37 -14.07 -6.64
CA SER A 238 -9.57 -12.99 -5.67
C SER A 238 -10.35 -11.78 -6.21
N VAL A 239 -10.72 -11.78 -7.51
CA VAL A 239 -11.33 -10.61 -8.18
C VAL A 239 -12.70 -10.29 -7.56
N GLU A 240 -13.60 -11.26 -7.50
CA GLU A 240 -14.98 -11.06 -7.01
C GLU A 240 -15.26 -11.70 -5.63
N ARG A 241 -14.25 -12.22 -4.97
CA ARG A 241 -14.42 -12.87 -3.65
C ARG A 241 -15.06 -11.96 -2.61
N TRP A 242 -14.72 -10.68 -2.63
CA TRP A 242 -15.29 -9.66 -1.76
C TRP A 242 -16.79 -9.47 -1.99
N ALA A 243 -17.24 -9.55 -3.25
CA ALA A 243 -18.65 -9.39 -3.59
C ALA A 243 -19.48 -10.54 -3.05
N THR A 244 -18.98 -11.78 -3.18
CA THR A 244 -19.61 -12.97 -2.58
C THR A 244 -19.65 -12.87 -1.06
N GLU A 245 -18.56 -12.39 -0.43
CA GLU A 245 -18.52 -12.19 1.02
C GLU A 245 -19.56 -11.18 1.50
N LEU A 246 -19.68 -10.03 0.83
CA LEU A 246 -20.65 -9.00 1.20
C LEU A 246 -22.09 -9.41 0.90
N ALA A 247 -22.32 -10.20 -0.15
CA ALA A 247 -23.65 -10.73 -0.45
C ALA A 247 -24.15 -11.72 0.61
N GLN A 248 -23.25 -12.41 1.31
CA GLN A 248 -23.55 -13.40 2.35
C GLN A 248 -23.56 -12.82 3.77
N ASP A 249 -23.12 -11.56 3.97
CA ASP A 249 -23.02 -10.92 5.29
C ASP A 249 -23.52 -9.49 5.24
N SER A 250 -24.77 -9.30 5.68
CA SER A 250 -25.45 -7.99 5.67
C SER A 250 -24.78 -6.96 6.60
N ALA A 251 -24.15 -7.40 7.70
CA ALA A 251 -23.48 -6.51 8.62
C ALA A 251 -22.19 -5.94 7.98
N LYS A 252 -21.41 -6.78 7.30
CA LYS A 252 -20.23 -6.34 6.53
C LYS A 252 -20.63 -5.42 5.39
N LEU A 253 -21.73 -5.73 4.69
CA LEU A 253 -22.25 -4.87 3.62
C LEU A 253 -22.67 -3.50 4.15
N ALA A 254 -23.33 -3.43 5.30
CA ALA A 254 -23.71 -2.17 5.93
C ALA A 254 -22.49 -1.30 6.24
N ILE A 255 -21.46 -1.86 6.89
CA ILE A 255 -20.20 -1.16 7.19
C ILE A 255 -19.54 -0.67 5.90
N MET A 256 -19.51 -1.50 4.84
CA MET A 256 -18.92 -1.10 3.56
C MET A 256 -19.69 0.06 2.93
N ARG A 257 -21.03 0.04 2.97
CA ARG A 257 -21.87 1.14 2.45
C ARG A 257 -21.62 2.44 3.20
N GLU A 258 -21.52 2.41 4.53
CA GLU A 258 -21.17 3.57 5.35
C GLU A 258 -19.82 4.15 4.96
N MET A 259 -18.80 3.30 4.79
CA MET A 259 -17.46 3.76 4.40
C MET A 259 -17.45 4.40 3.02
N VAL A 260 -18.12 3.79 2.04
CA VAL A 260 -18.19 4.31 0.68
C VAL A 260 -19.01 5.61 0.62
N ALA A 261 -20.04 5.75 1.46
CA ALA A 261 -20.84 6.98 1.54
C ALA A 261 -20.00 8.23 1.92
N THR A 262 -18.89 8.06 2.59
CA THR A 262 -17.99 9.17 3.00
C THR A 262 -16.92 9.51 1.96
N ILE A 263 -16.82 8.75 0.86
CA ILE A 263 -15.88 9.03 -0.24
C ILE A 263 -16.55 10.00 -1.22
N ASP A 264 -15.81 10.98 -1.71
CA ASP A 264 -16.29 11.93 -2.70
C ASP A 264 -16.62 11.25 -4.04
N ASP A 265 -17.69 11.69 -4.70
CA ASP A 265 -18.13 11.12 -5.98
C ASP A 265 -17.11 11.31 -7.09
N ALA A 266 -16.38 12.45 -7.10
CA ALA A 266 -15.32 12.67 -8.07
C ALA A 266 -14.16 11.68 -7.87
N ASP A 267 -13.86 11.31 -6.63
CA ASP A 267 -12.84 10.32 -6.33
C ASP A 267 -13.30 8.92 -6.76
N LEU A 268 -14.53 8.52 -6.47
CA LEU A 268 -15.10 7.25 -6.93
C LEU A 268 -15.11 7.16 -8.46
N ASN A 269 -15.55 8.24 -9.14
CA ASN A 269 -15.58 8.30 -10.60
C ASN A 269 -14.17 8.16 -11.21
N THR A 270 -13.17 8.75 -10.58
CA THR A 270 -11.75 8.60 -10.99
C THR A 270 -11.31 7.14 -10.90
N TRP A 271 -11.81 6.39 -9.92
CA TRP A 271 -11.57 4.95 -9.79
C TRP A 271 -12.41 4.09 -10.73
N GLY A 272 -13.26 4.70 -11.57
CA GLY A 272 -14.12 4.03 -12.52
C GLY A 272 -15.45 3.54 -11.95
N PHE A 273 -15.88 4.06 -10.80
CA PHE A 273 -17.13 3.66 -10.14
C PHE A 273 -18.02 4.87 -9.89
N SER A 274 -19.32 4.72 -10.16
CA SER A 274 -20.35 5.59 -9.60
C SER A 274 -20.93 4.94 -8.32
N ARG A 275 -21.67 5.69 -7.52
CA ARG A 275 -22.41 5.10 -6.37
C ARG A 275 -23.36 4.01 -6.79
N ALA A 276 -23.97 4.12 -7.95
CA ALA A 276 -24.88 3.11 -8.49
C ALA A 276 -24.13 1.84 -8.89
N SER A 277 -23.01 1.95 -9.61
CA SER A 277 -22.25 0.80 -10.10
C SER A 277 -21.36 0.12 -9.06
N PHE A 278 -21.06 0.80 -7.95
CA PHE A 278 -20.09 0.33 -6.96
C PHE A 278 -20.45 -1.06 -6.37
N PHE A 279 -21.72 -1.34 -6.16
CA PHE A 279 -22.19 -2.60 -5.56
C PHE A 279 -22.79 -3.59 -6.56
N GLU A 280 -22.73 -3.35 -7.87
CA GLU A 280 -23.28 -4.26 -8.88
C GLU A 280 -22.77 -5.70 -8.77
N ALA A 281 -21.48 -5.87 -8.44
CA ALA A 281 -20.90 -7.20 -8.25
C ALA A 281 -21.53 -7.93 -7.05
N VAL A 282 -21.88 -7.21 -5.98
CA VAL A 282 -22.59 -7.78 -4.81
C VAL A 282 -24.00 -8.20 -5.19
N GLU A 283 -24.69 -7.38 -5.99
CA GLU A 283 -26.04 -7.71 -6.46
C GLU A 283 -26.04 -8.93 -7.40
N ARG A 284 -25.04 -9.02 -8.29
CA ARG A 284 -24.86 -10.23 -9.13
C ARG A 284 -24.61 -11.47 -8.27
N ALA A 285 -23.73 -11.36 -7.27
CA ALA A 285 -23.42 -12.46 -6.36
C ALA A 285 -24.63 -12.90 -5.52
N ALA A 286 -25.51 -11.96 -5.13
CA ALA A 286 -26.72 -12.23 -4.37
C ALA A 286 -27.79 -12.96 -5.22
N ARG A 287 -27.87 -12.66 -6.53
CA ARG A 287 -28.81 -13.32 -7.47
C ARG A 287 -28.35 -14.69 -7.91
N GLY A 288 -27.03 -14.92 -7.95
CA GLY A 288 -26.46 -16.23 -8.22
C GLY A 288 -26.62 -17.13 -7.00
N SER A 289 -26.87 -18.43 -7.19
CA SER A 289 -26.80 -19.42 -6.11
C SER A 289 -25.36 -19.50 -5.62
N GLY A 290 -24.97 -18.55 -4.79
CA GLY A 290 -23.61 -18.32 -4.36
C GLY A 290 -23.03 -19.60 -3.71
N ARG A 291 -22.05 -20.19 -4.36
CA ARG A 291 -21.25 -21.27 -3.76
C ARG A 291 -20.70 -20.74 -2.43
N PRO A 292 -21.02 -21.39 -1.29
CA PRO A 292 -20.51 -20.93 0.00
C PRO A 292 -19.00 -20.79 -0.06
N LEU A 293 -18.47 -19.66 0.42
CA LEU A 293 -17.03 -19.50 0.51
C LEU A 293 -16.44 -20.65 1.32
N PRO A 294 -15.35 -21.28 0.85
CA PRO A 294 -14.73 -22.38 1.57
C PRO A 294 -14.39 -21.92 2.99
N ARG A 295 -14.94 -22.63 3.97
CA ARG A 295 -14.61 -22.38 5.37
C ARG A 295 -13.11 -22.65 5.56
N PRO A 296 -12.37 -21.68 6.05
CA PRO A 296 -10.95 -21.89 6.26
C PRO A 296 -10.70 -22.92 7.36
N PRO A 297 -9.59 -23.68 7.31
CA PRO A 297 -9.26 -24.70 8.29
C PRO A 297 -9.22 -24.11 9.70
N LEU A 298 -9.82 -24.83 10.66
CA LEU A 298 -10.01 -24.41 12.06
C LEU A 298 -8.70 -24.26 12.86
N LEU A 299 -7.62 -24.90 12.43
CA LEU A 299 -6.33 -24.99 13.12
C LEU A 299 -5.18 -24.52 12.23
N ASP A 300 -5.11 -23.20 12.02
CA ASP A 300 -3.90 -22.56 11.51
C ASP A 300 -3.27 -21.73 12.65
N ARG A 301 -2.02 -22.07 13.00
CA ARG A 301 -1.23 -21.42 14.07
C ARG A 301 -1.17 -19.89 13.88
N TYR A 302 -1.09 -19.45 12.64
CA TYR A 302 -1.12 -18.03 12.26
C TYR A 302 -2.48 -17.36 12.54
N ARG A 303 -3.58 -18.10 12.30
CA ARG A 303 -4.94 -17.60 12.60
C ARG A 303 -5.22 -17.54 14.10
N LEU A 304 -4.76 -18.52 14.86
CA LEU A 304 -4.92 -18.51 16.32
C LEU A 304 -4.18 -17.32 16.94
N GLN A 305 -2.95 -17.10 16.52
CA GLN A 305 -2.15 -15.96 16.95
C GLN A 305 -2.80 -14.63 16.54
N ARG A 306 -3.39 -14.55 15.34
CA ARG A 306 -4.08 -13.37 14.86
C ARG A 306 -5.41 -13.12 15.58
N LYS A 307 -6.22 -14.15 15.83
CA LYS A 307 -7.44 -14.03 16.66
C LYS A 307 -7.11 -13.53 18.06
N LEU A 308 -6.04 -14.03 18.65
CA LEU A 308 -5.57 -13.57 19.94
C LEU A 308 -5.16 -12.09 19.88
N LEU A 309 -4.41 -11.68 18.87
CA LEU A 309 -4.00 -10.28 18.67
C LEU A 309 -5.19 -9.35 18.43
N VAL A 310 -6.18 -9.76 17.62
CA VAL A 310 -7.41 -8.99 17.36
C VAL A 310 -8.23 -8.88 18.65
N MET A 311 -8.39 -9.97 19.40
CA MET A 311 -9.09 -9.98 20.68
C MET A 311 -8.41 -9.06 21.70
N LEU A 312 -7.08 -9.10 21.80
CA LEU A 312 -6.30 -8.21 22.66
C LEU A 312 -6.44 -6.74 22.24
N ARG A 313 -6.38 -6.44 20.93
CA ARG A 313 -6.56 -5.09 20.40
C ARG A 313 -7.97 -4.55 20.62
N ARG A 314 -9.00 -5.37 20.39
CA ARG A 314 -10.42 -4.97 20.52
C ARG A 314 -10.75 -4.49 21.94
N ASN A 315 -10.15 -5.10 22.95
CA ASN A 315 -10.45 -4.82 24.35
C ASN A 315 -9.35 -4.02 25.07
N ILE A 316 -8.19 -3.77 24.47
CA ILE A 316 -7.03 -3.20 25.14
C ILE A 316 -7.27 -1.78 25.67
N GLN A 317 -8.22 -1.04 25.08
CA GLN A 317 -8.55 0.31 25.51
C GLN A 317 -9.52 0.35 26.70
N HIS A 318 -10.29 -0.71 26.94
CA HIS A 318 -11.42 -0.72 27.86
C HIS A 318 -11.31 -1.76 29.00
N ASN A 319 -10.39 -2.72 28.93
CA ASN A 319 -10.25 -3.77 29.93
C ASN A 319 -9.10 -3.53 30.94
N ALA A 320 -9.10 -4.30 32.04
CA ALA A 320 -8.07 -4.20 33.08
C ALA A 320 -6.65 -4.47 32.55
N PHE A 321 -6.51 -5.40 31.60
CA PHE A 321 -5.24 -5.73 30.95
C PHE A 321 -4.70 -4.57 30.10
N GLY A 322 -5.54 -3.88 29.35
CA GLY A 322 -5.13 -2.69 28.59
C GLY A 322 -4.77 -1.51 29.48
N ARG A 323 -5.40 -1.38 30.65
CA ARG A 323 -4.98 -0.42 31.67
C ARG A 323 -3.61 -0.79 32.25
N LEU A 324 -3.36 -2.06 32.50
CA LEU A 324 -2.08 -2.56 32.95
C LEU A 324 -0.97 -2.33 31.90
N VAL A 325 -1.22 -2.70 30.65
CA VAL A 325 -0.26 -2.49 29.53
C VAL A 325 0.07 -1.00 29.35
N ARG A 326 -0.93 -0.11 29.45
CA ARG A 326 -0.69 1.35 29.39
C ARG A 326 0.14 1.85 30.56
N ARG A 327 -0.15 1.37 31.78
CA ARG A 327 0.65 1.72 32.97
C ARG A 327 2.09 1.22 32.86
N THR A 328 2.27 -0.03 32.39
CA THR A 328 3.61 -0.61 32.18
C THR A 328 4.39 0.16 31.11
N ARG A 329 3.73 0.51 29.99
CA ARG A 329 4.35 1.34 28.95
C ARG A 329 4.74 2.71 29.48
N MET A 330 3.87 3.37 30.21
CA MET A 330 4.16 4.69 30.81
C MET A 330 5.30 4.60 31.83
N LEU A 331 5.37 3.53 32.64
CA LEU A 331 6.47 3.28 33.56
C LEU A 331 7.79 3.01 32.81
N CYS A 332 7.75 2.20 31.74
CA CYS A 332 8.92 1.96 30.88
C CYS A 332 9.38 3.26 30.19
N ASP A 333 8.45 4.06 29.67
CA ASP A 333 8.76 5.35 29.05
C ASP A 333 9.38 6.34 30.04
N VAL A 334 8.95 6.31 31.32
CA VAL A 334 9.54 7.14 32.40
C VAL A 334 10.91 6.62 32.84
N LEU A 335 11.06 5.29 32.98
CA LEU A 335 12.32 4.67 33.40
C LEU A 335 13.41 4.70 32.30
N LEU A 336 13.02 4.75 31.03
CA LEU A 336 13.94 4.81 29.90
C LEU A 336 14.31 6.26 29.50
N ARG A 337 13.73 7.27 30.16
CA ARG A 337 14.05 8.70 29.97
C ARG A 337 15.11 9.21 30.95
N GLY A 338 15.74 8.31 31.73
CA GLY A 338 16.85 8.63 32.61
C GLY A 338 18.19 8.70 31.93
#